data_ed3b152d40faa571641de22b69325102
#
_entry.id   ed3b152d40faa571641de22b69325102
#
_cell.length_a   1.000
_cell.length_b   1.000
_cell.length_c   1.000
_cell.angle_alpha   90.00
_cell.angle_beta   90.00
_cell.angle_gamma   90.00
#
_symmetry.space_group_name_H-M   'P 1'
#
loop_
_entity.id
_entity.type
_entity.pdbx_description
1 polymer ?
#
loop_
_entity_poly.entity_id
_entity_poly.type
_entity_poly.pdbx_seq_one_letter_code
_entity_poly.pdbx_strand_id
1 'polypeptide(L)'
;MQNLFNFFSHRSWLIIPKNLFISFSNDLNLDLIRENITWKTIDEINISNSLSKLSTIDLLDMYIVEGECINFIDKEKLLFLSNNSYIYKFNIDIWIPTMLFEHFKNNQLLRRYELDIQNEYIVSTDEIGVKTDIENYDETFIQADNGYDIFYYPLGVVSNLLQCKIIDLKKILSFPCSLYKIPFEKVSELKDKYLMNLKK
;
A
#
# COMPACT_ATOMS: atom_id res chain seq x y z
N MET A 1 16.03 -4.31 -10.34
CA MET A 1 15.67 -3.76 -9.03
C MET A 1 15.11 -2.34 -9.12
N GLN A 2 15.72 -1.41 -9.87
CA GLN A 2 15.27 -0.01 -9.94
C GLN A 2 13.76 0.17 -10.25
N ASN A 3 13.18 -0.61 -11.17
CA ASN A 3 11.75 -0.54 -11.49
C ASN A 3 10.86 -1.00 -10.35
N LEU A 4 11.33 -1.93 -9.51
CA LEU A 4 10.59 -2.43 -8.37
C LEU A 4 10.60 -1.39 -7.23
N PHE A 5 11.74 -0.74 -6.99
CA PHE A 5 11.81 0.38 -6.06
C PHE A 5 10.90 1.52 -6.49
N ASN A 6 10.89 1.89 -7.77
CA ASN A 6 10.01 2.92 -8.29
C ASN A 6 8.52 2.56 -8.10
N PHE A 7 8.18 1.26 -8.14
CA PHE A 7 6.82 0.82 -7.88
C PHE A 7 6.40 1.05 -6.44
N PHE A 8 7.25 0.71 -5.46
CA PHE A 8 6.91 0.82 -4.05
C PHE A 8 7.25 2.17 -3.42
N SER A 9 8.08 3.00 -4.06
CA SER A 9 8.45 4.32 -3.57
C SER A 9 7.43 5.39 -3.95
N HIS A 10 7.22 6.39 -3.09
CA HIS A 10 6.28 7.52 -3.27
C HIS A 10 4.83 7.11 -3.53
N ARG A 11 4.37 6.02 -2.90
CA ARG A 11 3.07 5.47 -3.21
C ARG A 11 2.34 5.01 -1.97
N SER A 12 1.04 5.17 -2.04
CA SER A 12 0.12 4.57 -1.07
C SER A 12 -0.56 3.39 -1.72
N TRP A 13 -0.57 2.27 -1.02
CA TRP A 13 -1.14 1.05 -1.55
C TRP A 13 -1.69 0.15 -0.46
N LEU A 14 -2.67 -0.66 -0.85
CA LEU A 14 -3.27 -1.70 -0.03
C LEU A 14 -2.99 -3.06 -0.64
N ILE A 15 -2.83 -4.07 0.20
CA ILE A 15 -3.00 -5.46 -0.20
C ILE A 15 -4.31 -5.94 0.41
N ILE A 16 -5.23 -6.35 -0.44
CA ILE A 16 -6.55 -6.83 0.00
C ILE A 16 -6.94 -8.11 -0.73
N PRO A 17 -7.61 -9.06 -0.07
CA PRO A 17 -8.21 -10.22 -0.72
C PRO A 17 -9.21 -9.82 -1.80
N LYS A 18 -9.29 -10.60 -2.88
CA LYS A 18 -10.17 -10.31 -4.02
C LYS A 18 -11.64 -10.21 -3.64
N ASN A 19 -12.10 -11.04 -2.72
CA ASN A 19 -13.48 -10.98 -2.23
C ASN A 19 -13.82 -9.67 -1.51
N LEU A 20 -12.84 -9.00 -0.89
CA LEU A 20 -13.05 -7.70 -0.26
C LEU A 20 -13.02 -6.55 -1.27
N PHE A 21 -12.32 -6.73 -2.39
CA PHE A 21 -12.21 -5.67 -3.40
C PHE A 21 -13.58 -5.25 -3.96
N ILE A 22 -14.54 -6.16 -4.06
CA ILE A 22 -15.91 -5.84 -4.51
C ILE A 22 -16.55 -4.83 -3.56
N SER A 23 -16.50 -5.07 -2.25
CA SER A 23 -17.04 -4.14 -1.26
C SER A 23 -16.28 -2.81 -1.25
N PHE A 24 -14.95 -2.86 -1.32
CA PHE A 24 -14.09 -1.69 -1.43
C PHE A 24 -14.40 -0.85 -2.66
N SER A 25 -14.55 -1.49 -3.82
CA SER A 25 -14.89 -0.86 -5.09
C SER A 25 -16.26 -0.17 -5.05
N ASN A 26 -17.26 -0.85 -4.52
CA ASN A 26 -18.61 -0.29 -4.36
C ASN A 26 -18.61 0.93 -3.43
N ASP A 27 -17.90 0.84 -2.32
CA ASP A 27 -17.78 1.94 -1.35
C ASP A 27 -17.15 3.20 -1.91
N LEU A 28 -16.19 3.05 -2.82
CA LEU A 28 -15.52 4.14 -3.50
C LEU A 28 -16.19 4.55 -4.80
N ASN A 29 -17.26 3.84 -5.22
CA ASN A 29 -17.92 4.02 -6.50
C ASN A 29 -16.91 3.97 -7.66
N LEU A 30 -16.06 2.92 -7.67
CA LEU A 30 -15.01 2.80 -8.68
C LEU A 30 -15.61 2.49 -10.05
N ASP A 31 -15.27 3.30 -11.04
CA ASP A 31 -15.57 3.06 -12.45
C ASP A 31 -14.34 2.42 -13.11
N LEU A 32 -14.50 1.23 -13.68
CA LEU A 32 -13.45 0.58 -14.46
C LEU A 32 -13.18 1.35 -15.75
N ILE A 33 -11.96 1.85 -15.96
CA ILE A 33 -11.54 2.55 -17.17
C ILE A 33 -10.92 1.58 -18.16
N ARG A 34 -9.98 0.74 -17.68
CA ARG A 34 -9.24 -0.24 -18.48
C ARG A 34 -8.90 -1.46 -17.63
N GLU A 35 -8.85 -2.61 -18.28
CA GLU A 35 -8.41 -3.87 -17.68
C GLU A 35 -7.34 -4.55 -18.53
N ASN A 36 -6.65 -5.51 -17.97
CA ASN A 36 -5.61 -6.32 -18.64
C ASN A 36 -4.49 -5.47 -19.28
N ILE A 37 -4.14 -4.37 -18.63
CA ILE A 37 -3.02 -3.51 -19.04
C ILE A 37 -1.75 -3.85 -18.25
N THR A 38 -0.59 -3.42 -18.76
CA THR A 38 0.68 -3.63 -18.06
C THR A 38 0.90 -2.57 -17.00
N TRP A 39 1.69 -2.90 -15.98
CA TRP A 39 2.10 -1.91 -14.98
C TRP A 39 2.83 -0.71 -15.61
N LYS A 40 3.62 -0.94 -16.66
CA LYS A 40 4.27 0.15 -17.40
C LYS A 40 3.26 1.18 -17.92
N THR A 41 2.14 0.73 -18.45
CA THR A 41 1.06 1.63 -18.90
C THR A 41 0.45 2.40 -17.74
N ILE A 42 0.30 1.78 -16.58
CA ILE A 42 -0.16 2.42 -15.34
C ILE A 42 0.81 3.52 -14.92
N ASP A 43 2.11 3.23 -14.91
CA ASP A 43 3.15 4.18 -14.51
C ASP A 43 3.20 5.41 -15.44
N GLU A 44 3.06 5.19 -16.76
CA GLU A 44 2.98 6.28 -17.75
C GLU A 44 1.75 7.21 -17.54
N ILE A 45 0.67 6.71 -16.93
CA ILE A 45 -0.53 7.51 -16.60
C ILE A 45 -0.31 8.37 -15.33
N ASN A 46 0.79 8.14 -14.62
CA ASN A 46 1.14 8.86 -13.39
C ASN A 46 0.05 8.84 -12.32
N ILE A 47 -0.42 7.63 -11.99
CA ILE A 47 -1.52 7.40 -11.03
C ILE A 47 -1.16 7.87 -9.63
N SER A 48 0.10 7.76 -9.25
CA SER A 48 0.60 8.17 -7.92
C SER A 48 0.33 9.64 -7.59
N ASN A 49 0.18 10.49 -8.62
CA ASN A 49 -0.14 11.90 -8.46
C ASN A 49 -1.61 12.23 -8.74
N SER A 50 -2.47 11.21 -8.85
CA SER A 50 -3.88 11.41 -9.17
C SER A 50 -4.79 10.92 -8.06
N LEU A 51 -5.45 11.84 -7.38
CA LEU A 51 -6.45 11.52 -6.35
C LEU A 51 -7.69 10.80 -6.89
N SER A 52 -7.98 10.97 -8.18
CA SER A 52 -9.19 10.43 -8.82
C SER A 52 -8.96 9.11 -9.54
N LYS A 53 -7.80 8.50 -9.38
CA LYS A 53 -7.48 7.24 -10.05
C LYS A 53 -6.91 6.23 -9.06
N LEU A 54 -7.26 4.97 -9.29
CA LEU A 54 -6.67 3.81 -8.63
C LEU A 54 -6.22 2.81 -9.68
N SER A 55 -5.17 2.08 -9.39
CA SER A 55 -4.83 0.87 -10.12
C SER A 55 -4.88 -0.36 -9.24
N THR A 56 -5.06 -1.52 -9.86
CA THR A 56 -4.90 -2.81 -9.19
C THR A 56 -3.92 -3.66 -9.96
N ILE A 57 -3.11 -4.43 -9.23
CA ILE A 57 -2.36 -5.57 -9.78
C ILE A 57 -3.08 -6.83 -9.31
N ASP A 58 -3.42 -7.68 -10.26
CA ASP A 58 -4.11 -8.95 -10.03
C ASP A 58 -3.11 -10.02 -9.62
N LEU A 59 -3.05 -10.34 -8.32
CA LEU A 59 -2.33 -11.48 -7.77
C LEU A 59 -3.33 -12.61 -7.53
N LEU A 60 -2.86 -13.84 -7.42
CA LEU A 60 -3.67 -15.07 -7.33
C LEU A 60 -5.01 -14.92 -6.59
N ASP A 61 -4.98 -14.57 -5.31
CA ASP A 61 -6.14 -14.45 -4.40
C ASP A 61 -6.32 -13.05 -3.80
N MET A 62 -5.45 -12.11 -4.17
CA MET A 62 -5.44 -10.74 -3.65
C MET A 62 -5.19 -9.72 -4.75
N TYR A 63 -5.46 -8.45 -4.44
CA TYR A 63 -5.04 -7.31 -5.23
C TYR A 63 -4.03 -6.46 -4.47
N ILE A 64 -3.03 -5.95 -5.17
CA ILE A 64 -2.35 -4.73 -4.74
C ILE A 64 -3.14 -3.57 -5.35
N VAL A 65 -3.68 -2.72 -4.51
CA VAL A 65 -4.44 -1.53 -4.92
C VAL A 65 -3.54 -0.32 -4.67
N GLU A 66 -3.31 0.49 -5.69
CA GLU A 66 -2.41 1.64 -5.64
C GLU A 66 -3.15 2.92 -5.99
N GLY A 67 -2.84 4.00 -5.30
CA GLY A 67 -3.32 5.35 -5.61
C GLY A 67 -3.24 6.30 -4.43
N GLU A 68 -3.06 7.59 -4.71
CA GLU A 68 -2.88 8.60 -3.67
C GLU A 68 -4.11 8.75 -2.74
N CYS A 69 -5.32 8.47 -3.24
CA CYS A 69 -6.53 8.53 -2.43
C CYS A 69 -6.54 7.52 -1.26
N ILE A 70 -5.70 6.48 -1.31
CA ILE A 70 -5.56 5.50 -0.23
C ILE A 70 -5.12 6.17 1.09
N ASN A 71 -4.38 7.28 1.00
CA ASN A 71 -3.97 8.05 2.17
C ASN A 71 -5.16 8.60 2.96
N PHE A 72 -6.26 8.89 2.26
CA PHE A 72 -7.45 9.48 2.84
C PHE A 72 -8.49 8.45 3.32
N ILE A 73 -8.21 7.15 3.10
CA ILE A 73 -9.08 6.09 3.62
C ILE A 73 -8.84 5.98 5.13
N ASP A 74 -9.90 6.26 5.89
CA ASP A 74 -9.80 6.26 7.34
C ASP A 74 -9.64 4.85 7.93
N LYS A 75 -9.09 4.81 9.12
CA LYS A 75 -8.86 3.60 9.88
C LYS A 75 -10.15 2.82 10.16
N GLU A 76 -11.24 3.51 10.47
CA GLU A 76 -12.54 2.87 10.79
C GLU A 76 -13.06 2.07 9.60
N LYS A 77 -12.89 2.62 8.38
CA LYS A 77 -13.26 1.92 7.16
C LYS A 77 -12.41 0.66 6.94
N LEU A 78 -11.10 0.76 7.15
CA LEU A 78 -10.20 -0.41 7.01
C LEU A 78 -10.51 -1.47 8.07
N LEU A 79 -10.83 -1.07 9.30
CA LEU A 79 -11.29 -1.97 10.35
C LEU A 79 -12.56 -2.70 9.91
N PHE A 80 -13.57 -1.97 9.44
CA PHE A 80 -14.83 -2.58 8.97
C PHE A 80 -14.61 -3.55 7.81
N LEU A 81 -13.83 -3.15 6.80
CA LEU A 81 -13.52 -4.00 5.65
C LEU A 81 -12.73 -5.26 6.03
N SER A 82 -11.91 -5.21 7.08
CA SER A 82 -11.12 -6.36 7.52
C SER A 82 -11.91 -7.40 8.32
N ASN A 83 -13.24 -7.26 8.43
CA ASN A 83 -14.08 -8.22 9.13
C ASN A 83 -13.97 -9.63 8.51
N ASN A 84 -13.61 -10.63 9.33
CA ASN A 84 -13.32 -12.00 8.89
C ASN A 84 -12.23 -12.11 7.80
N SER A 85 -11.35 -11.12 7.72
CA SER A 85 -10.31 -11.07 6.71
C SER A 85 -9.14 -10.19 7.16
N TYR A 86 -8.25 -9.86 6.22
CA TYR A 86 -7.09 -9.02 6.49
C TYR A 86 -6.92 -7.94 5.41
N ILE A 87 -6.27 -6.84 5.79
CA ILE A 87 -5.84 -5.77 4.90
C ILE A 87 -4.47 -5.29 5.37
N TYR A 88 -3.56 -5.09 4.42
CA TYR A 88 -2.30 -4.42 4.69
C TYR A 88 -2.29 -3.08 3.97
N LYS A 89 -1.92 -2.02 4.69
CA LYS A 89 -1.78 -0.68 4.15
C LYS A 89 -0.34 -0.23 4.27
N PHE A 90 0.14 0.35 3.19
CA PHE A 90 1.43 1.03 3.15
C PHE A 90 1.26 2.46 2.65
N ASN A 91 2.03 3.34 3.24
CA ASN A 91 2.25 4.68 2.74
C ASN A 91 3.75 4.95 2.81
N ILE A 92 4.35 5.29 1.68
CA ILE A 92 5.78 5.51 1.57
C ILE A 92 6.02 6.82 0.85
N ASP A 93 6.81 7.69 1.45
CA ASP A 93 7.31 8.90 0.82
C ASP A 93 8.83 8.96 0.97
N ILE A 94 9.56 8.87 -0.14
CA ILE A 94 11.02 8.92 -0.13
C ILE A 94 11.58 10.35 -0.15
N TRP A 95 10.76 11.36 -0.51
CA TRP A 95 11.19 12.76 -0.47
C TRP A 95 11.14 13.32 0.94
N ILE A 96 10.14 12.90 1.70
CA ILE A 96 10.07 13.07 3.15
C ILE A 96 10.20 11.65 3.70
N PRO A 97 11.42 11.16 3.99
CA PRO A 97 11.65 9.73 4.18
C PRO A 97 10.81 9.17 5.33
N THR A 98 9.56 8.83 5.00
CA THR A 98 8.56 8.28 5.92
C THR A 98 7.99 6.99 5.36
N MET A 99 7.68 6.08 6.24
CA MET A 99 6.97 4.85 5.93
C MET A 99 5.94 4.57 7.01
N LEU A 100 4.74 4.22 6.58
CA LEU A 100 3.69 3.68 7.43
C LEU A 100 3.30 2.31 6.92
N PHE A 101 3.31 1.33 7.80
CA PHE A 101 2.72 0.00 7.61
C PHE A 101 1.61 -0.23 8.62
N GLU A 102 0.46 -0.71 8.16
CA GLU A 102 -0.66 -1.10 9.02
C GLU A 102 -1.21 -2.46 8.58
N HIS A 103 -1.45 -3.33 9.55
CA HIS A 103 -2.11 -4.63 9.37
C HIS A 103 -3.43 -4.67 10.12
N PHE A 104 -4.50 -4.75 9.38
CA PHE A 104 -5.87 -4.91 9.90
C PHE A 104 -6.33 -6.34 9.71
N LYS A 105 -6.96 -6.93 10.72
CA LYS A 105 -7.54 -8.26 10.67
C LYS A 105 -8.69 -8.38 11.66
N ASN A 106 -9.81 -8.97 11.23
CA ASN A 106 -10.97 -9.23 12.09
C ASN A 106 -11.43 -7.97 12.87
N ASN A 107 -11.59 -6.85 12.18
CA ASN A 107 -11.97 -5.55 12.76
C ASN A 107 -10.96 -4.98 13.77
N GLN A 108 -9.72 -5.43 13.77
CA GLN A 108 -8.68 -4.96 14.68
C GLN A 108 -7.46 -4.46 13.92
N LEU A 109 -6.83 -3.40 14.41
CA LEU A 109 -5.48 -3.04 14.02
C LEU A 109 -4.51 -3.89 14.84
N LEU A 110 -3.93 -4.90 14.20
CA LEU A 110 -2.99 -5.82 14.86
C LEU A 110 -1.59 -5.26 14.92
N ARG A 111 -1.20 -4.51 13.90
CA ARG A 111 0.15 -3.97 13.77
C ARG A 111 0.10 -2.59 13.13
N ARG A 112 0.86 -1.65 13.67
CA ARG A 112 1.28 -0.40 13.04
C ARG A 112 2.77 -0.26 13.25
N TYR A 113 3.47 0.09 12.19
CA TYR A 113 4.87 0.47 12.23
C TYR A 113 5.06 1.72 11.39
N GLU A 114 5.50 2.77 12.02
CA GLU A 114 5.77 4.06 11.39
C GLU A 114 7.22 4.43 11.58
N LEU A 115 7.86 4.86 10.50
CA LEU A 115 9.24 5.24 10.47
C LEU A 115 9.36 6.64 9.87
N ASP A 116 10.05 7.53 10.56
CA ASP A 116 10.44 8.85 10.08
C ASP A 116 11.98 8.97 10.12
N ILE A 117 12.58 9.31 8.99
CA ILE A 117 14.02 9.45 8.85
C ILE A 117 14.37 10.89 8.46
N GLN A 118 15.19 11.54 9.25
CA GLN A 118 15.73 12.86 8.96
C GLN A 118 17.26 12.84 9.03
N ASN A 119 17.91 13.43 7.98
CA ASN A 119 19.37 13.51 7.91
C ASN A 119 20.08 12.15 8.11
N GLU A 120 19.57 11.11 7.46
CA GLU A 120 20.10 9.72 7.54
C GLU A 120 19.94 9.05 8.92
N TYR A 121 19.22 9.67 9.86
CA TYR A 121 18.94 9.10 11.15
C TYR A 121 17.45 8.82 11.33
N ILE A 122 17.13 7.70 11.97
CA ILE A 122 15.77 7.43 12.41
C ILE A 122 15.45 8.43 13.53
N VAL A 123 14.45 9.29 13.27
CA VAL A 123 14.03 10.34 14.21
C VAL A 123 12.90 9.86 15.08
N SER A 124 11.97 9.11 14.52
CA SER A 124 10.86 8.55 15.27
C SER A 124 10.48 7.16 14.75
N THR A 125 10.06 6.33 15.66
CA THR A 125 9.37 5.08 15.38
C THR A 125 8.11 5.06 16.25
N ASP A 126 6.96 4.79 15.64
CA ASP A 126 5.73 4.51 16.38
C ASP A 126 5.30 3.07 16.06
N GLU A 127 5.15 2.28 17.12
CA GLU A 127 4.82 0.87 17.01
C GLU A 127 3.60 0.50 17.83
N ILE A 128 2.62 -0.13 17.18
CA ILE A 128 1.49 -0.77 17.83
C ILE A 128 1.50 -2.25 17.48
N GLY A 129 1.31 -3.10 18.47
CA GLY A 129 1.25 -4.55 18.30
C GLY A 129 2.63 -5.21 18.20
N VAL A 130 2.63 -6.53 18.09
CA VAL A 130 3.84 -7.35 17.99
C VAL A 130 4.20 -7.57 16.53
N LYS A 131 5.48 -7.57 16.22
CA LYS A 131 6.02 -7.93 14.90
C LYS A 131 5.45 -9.29 14.47
N THR A 132 4.90 -9.35 13.27
CA THR A 132 4.26 -10.55 12.72
C THR A 132 5.23 -11.36 11.85
N ASP A 133 4.91 -12.61 11.56
CA ASP A 133 5.77 -13.49 10.75
C ASP A 133 6.03 -12.93 9.35
N ILE A 134 5.09 -12.15 8.78
CA ILE A 134 5.29 -11.51 7.47
C ILE A 134 6.34 -10.40 7.49
N GLU A 135 6.70 -9.89 8.67
CA GLU A 135 7.75 -8.89 8.87
C GLU A 135 9.13 -9.52 9.10
N ASN A 136 9.22 -10.85 9.22
CA ASN A 136 10.45 -11.60 9.38
C ASN A 136 11.01 -12.00 8.01
N TYR A 137 11.57 -11.07 7.27
CA TYR A 137 12.24 -11.32 6.00
C TYR A 137 13.76 -11.41 6.19
N ASP A 138 14.41 -12.01 5.20
CA ASP A 138 15.88 -12.18 5.22
C ASP A 138 16.57 -10.82 5.07
N GLU A 139 17.13 -10.32 6.18
CA GLU A 139 17.83 -9.03 6.26
C GLU A 139 19.19 -9.03 5.56
N THR A 140 19.68 -10.17 5.06
CA THR A 140 20.99 -10.24 4.38
C THR A 140 21.06 -9.34 3.15
N PHE A 141 19.93 -9.00 2.56
CA PHE A 141 19.81 -8.05 1.45
C PHE A 141 19.93 -6.57 1.90
N ILE A 142 19.65 -6.28 3.18
CA ILE A 142 19.59 -4.92 3.73
C ILE A 142 20.97 -4.44 4.14
N GLN A 143 21.83 -5.34 4.56
CA GLN A 143 23.17 -5.00 5.06
C GLN A 143 24.13 -4.42 4.00
N ALA A 144 23.81 -4.56 2.72
CA ALA A 144 24.67 -4.06 1.64
C ALA A 144 24.58 -2.54 1.42
N ASP A 145 23.48 -1.91 1.79
CA ASP A 145 23.23 -0.48 1.55
C ASP A 145 22.76 0.21 2.82
N ASN A 146 23.65 0.54 3.74
CA ASN A 146 23.43 1.44 4.88
C ASN A 146 21.96 1.70 5.32
N GLY A 147 21.13 0.66 5.26
CA GLY A 147 20.02 0.46 6.16
C GLY A 147 18.83 1.39 6.09
N TYR A 148 18.32 1.75 4.92
CA TYR A 148 17.00 2.37 4.90
C TYR A 148 15.90 1.31 4.87
N ASP A 149 15.37 0.96 6.03
CA ASP A 149 14.20 0.07 6.19
C ASP A 149 12.99 0.53 5.36
N ILE A 150 12.88 1.82 5.08
CA ILE A 150 11.83 2.42 4.23
C ILE A 150 11.67 1.70 2.90
N PHE A 151 12.77 1.27 2.26
CA PHE A 151 12.71 0.62 0.94
C PHE A 151 12.52 -0.88 1.04
N TYR A 152 13.20 -1.50 1.99
CA TYR A 152 13.27 -2.96 2.07
C TYR A 152 12.13 -3.55 2.87
N TYR A 153 11.64 -2.84 3.87
CA TYR A 153 10.55 -3.32 4.70
C TYR A 153 9.29 -3.67 3.89
N PRO A 154 8.76 -2.78 3.02
CA PRO A 154 7.62 -3.13 2.17
C PRO A 154 7.90 -4.32 1.25
N LEU A 155 9.10 -4.38 0.67
CA LEU A 155 9.52 -5.48 -0.21
C LEU A 155 9.60 -6.80 0.56
N GLY A 156 10.15 -6.76 1.77
CA GLY A 156 10.25 -7.92 2.65
C GLY A 156 8.88 -8.46 3.04
N VAL A 157 7.98 -7.59 3.48
CA VAL A 157 6.60 -7.96 3.82
C VAL A 157 5.87 -8.57 2.63
N VAL A 158 5.95 -7.95 1.46
CA VAL A 158 5.31 -8.48 0.24
C VAL A 158 5.91 -9.80 -0.19
N SER A 159 7.24 -9.96 -0.08
CA SER A 159 7.90 -11.23 -0.42
C SER A 159 7.42 -12.38 0.46
N ASN A 160 7.25 -12.13 1.76
CA ASN A 160 6.71 -13.11 2.69
C ASN A 160 5.24 -13.42 2.42
N LEU A 161 4.41 -12.42 2.15
CA LEU A 161 3.01 -12.62 1.79
C LEU A 161 2.86 -13.49 0.54
N LEU A 162 3.73 -13.29 -0.45
CA LEU A 162 3.71 -14.04 -1.70
C LEU A 162 4.57 -15.31 -1.66
N GLN A 163 5.18 -15.62 -0.52
CA GLN A 163 6.07 -16.79 -0.33
C GLN A 163 7.15 -16.89 -1.42
N CYS A 164 7.74 -15.76 -1.79
CA CYS A 164 8.79 -15.69 -2.80
C CYS A 164 10.00 -14.89 -2.30
N LYS A 165 11.11 -14.98 -3.01
CA LYS A 165 12.29 -14.15 -2.69
C LYS A 165 12.07 -12.70 -3.15
N ILE A 166 12.65 -11.73 -2.46
CA ILE A 166 12.57 -10.30 -2.84
C ILE A 166 12.99 -10.08 -4.31
N ILE A 167 14.01 -10.78 -4.79
CA ILE A 167 14.47 -10.66 -6.18
C ILE A 167 13.42 -11.11 -7.21
N ASP A 168 12.51 -11.98 -6.81
CA ASP A 168 11.43 -12.48 -7.66
C ASP A 168 10.22 -11.54 -7.68
N LEU A 169 10.13 -10.56 -6.79
CA LEU A 169 9.03 -9.59 -6.74
C LEU A 169 8.88 -8.80 -8.03
N LYS A 170 9.94 -8.65 -8.83
CA LYS A 170 9.85 -8.03 -10.16
C LYS A 170 8.79 -8.67 -11.06
N LYS A 171 8.45 -9.94 -10.82
CA LYS A 171 7.38 -10.65 -11.54
C LYS A 171 6.01 -10.04 -11.28
N ILE A 172 5.80 -9.35 -10.15
CA ILE A 172 4.55 -8.64 -9.84
C ILE A 172 4.20 -7.65 -10.95
N LEU A 173 5.21 -6.98 -11.50
CA LEU A 173 5.02 -6.00 -12.58
C LEU A 173 4.58 -6.60 -13.91
N SER A 174 4.61 -7.94 -14.04
CA SER A 174 4.12 -8.67 -15.22
C SER A 174 2.68 -9.16 -15.08
N PHE A 175 2.08 -9.04 -13.88
CA PHE A 175 0.68 -9.42 -13.68
C PHE A 175 -0.27 -8.41 -14.32
N PRO A 176 -1.48 -8.86 -14.71
CA PRO A 176 -2.49 -7.96 -15.24
C PRO A 176 -2.85 -6.84 -14.26
N CYS A 177 -2.97 -5.64 -14.79
CA CYS A 177 -3.40 -4.48 -14.03
C CYS A 177 -4.75 -3.98 -14.55
N SER A 178 -5.51 -3.35 -13.68
CA SER A 178 -6.72 -2.62 -14.04
C SER A 178 -6.64 -1.19 -13.54
N LEU A 179 -7.23 -0.26 -14.30
CA LEU A 179 -7.30 1.16 -13.99
C LEU A 179 -8.74 1.53 -13.69
N TYR A 180 -8.94 2.22 -12.59
CA TYR A 180 -10.24 2.72 -12.12
C TYR A 180 -10.22 4.23 -11.96
N LYS A 181 -11.39 4.83 -12.10
CA LYS A 181 -11.68 6.22 -11.75
C LYS A 181 -12.51 6.26 -10.47
N ILE A 182 -12.20 7.23 -9.61
CA ILE A 182 -13.01 7.58 -8.45
C ILE A 182 -13.78 8.86 -8.79
N PRO A 183 -15.09 8.93 -8.56
CA PRO A 183 -15.86 10.16 -8.73
C PRO A 183 -15.29 11.29 -7.86
N PHE A 184 -15.33 12.51 -8.40
CA PHE A 184 -14.76 13.68 -7.71
C PHE A 184 -15.42 13.92 -6.35
N GLU A 185 -16.72 13.74 -6.26
CA GLU A 185 -17.50 13.89 -5.03
C GLU A 185 -16.99 12.94 -3.93
N LYS A 186 -16.63 11.70 -4.34
CA LYS A 186 -16.10 10.70 -3.41
C LYS A 186 -14.70 11.04 -2.94
N VAL A 187 -13.86 11.58 -3.81
CA VAL A 187 -12.53 12.09 -3.44
C VAL A 187 -12.65 13.22 -2.43
N SER A 188 -13.58 14.16 -2.64
CA SER A 188 -13.83 15.26 -1.72
C SER A 188 -14.32 14.77 -0.36
N GLU A 189 -15.27 13.83 -0.34
CA GLU A 189 -15.75 13.20 0.89
C GLU A 189 -14.62 12.58 1.72
N LEU A 190 -13.75 11.81 1.07
CA LEU A 190 -12.60 11.16 1.72
C LEU A 190 -11.65 12.20 2.34
N LYS A 191 -11.31 13.25 1.58
CA LYS A 191 -10.43 14.32 2.06
C LYS A 191 -11.03 15.08 3.24
N ASP A 192 -12.29 15.47 3.15
CA ASP A 192 -12.95 16.22 4.19
C ASP A 192 -13.00 15.41 5.50
N LYS A 193 -13.35 14.12 5.39
CA LYS A 193 -13.36 13.21 6.54
C LYS A 193 -11.96 13.06 7.15
N TYR A 194 -10.93 12.89 6.32
CA TYR A 194 -9.54 12.81 6.77
C TYR A 194 -9.12 14.07 7.52
N LEU A 195 -9.38 15.27 6.96
CA LEU A 195 -9.05 16.55 7.58
C LEU A 195 -9.81 16.79 8.90
N MET A 196 -11.05 16.32 9.00
CA MET A 196 -11.80 16.38 10.25
C MET A 196 -11.20 15.50 11.35
N ASN A 197 -10.66 14.34 10.98
CA ASN A 197 -10.03 13.41 11.92
C ASN A 197 -8.66 13.91 12.42
N LEU A 198 -7.93 14.68 11.62
CA LEU A 198 -6.65 15.29 12.04
C LEU A 198 -6.84 16.42 13.08
N LYS A 199 -8.05 16.96 13.23
CA LYS A 199 -8.35 18.06 14.17
C LYS A 199 -8.84 17.58 15.54
N LYS A 200 -9.02 16.28 15.70
CA LYS A 200 -9.41 15.64 16.97
C LYS A 200 -8.20 15.13 17.74
#